data_14ac96987b2a34d74f12278718ba6aa2
#
_entry.id   14ac96987b2a34d74f12278718ba6aa2
#
_cell.length_a   1.000
_cell.length_b   1.000
_cell.length_c   1.000
_cell.angle_alpha   90.00
_cell.angle_beta   90.00
_cell.angle_gamma   90.00
#
_symmetry.space_group_name_H-M   'P 1'
#
loop_
_entity.id
_entity.type
_entity.pdbx_description
1 polymer ?
#
loop_
_entity_poly.entity_id
_entity_poly.type
_entity_poly.pdbx_seq_one_letter_code
_entity_poly.pdbx_strand_id
1 'polypeptide(L)'
;MASTSISVNPRRSYNHFTKDGGASFNENRLCSFTFQSGLLGSKIPMEKLSLSVNGTRPTRPEPIRFSGSESMKASSRSFDVVIVGAGIIGLTIARQFLTKSDLSVAVVDKAVPCSGATGAGQGYIWMVHKNPASDTWELTKRSHQLWKKLAETIRDQGMDSLQVLGWKKTGSLLVGRTPEDSVMLRKKVSQLSEAGLRAEYLSSDELHSKEPSIYVGTDGGAAFAPEDCQLDAHLAVSYIEKVNRSFAPKGRYAEFYHEPVTGLVRSTSSGEYEAVRTSNNTLYGKAIIVAAGCWSRSLMHDLLKDSNVKFDALVMPRKGHLLVIENFNPLQLNHGSMEVGYIDYQNAAFTSGQNDQSQALSVSMTSTIDTMGNLVLGSSRQFAGFSTEVDDSIVLHIWKRAGEFFPKLKELPLTDFVNNRKVRVGLRPYMPDGKPVIGPVPGLSNLFFATGHEGGGLSMALGTAEMVVDMVLGNPTYIDNSPFAAKGRCC
;
A
#
# COMPACT_ATOMS: atom_id res chain seq x y z
N MET A 1 -16.77 -58.10 -12.39
CA MET A 1 -17.46 -58.80 -11.28
C MET A 1 -17.82 -57.76 -10.23
N ALA A 2 -19.14 -57.63 -9.99
CA ALA A 2 -19.86 -57.08 -8.84
C ALA A 2 -19.49 -55.64 -8.41
N SER A 3 -20.21 -54.72 -8.81
CA SER A 3 -21.32 -53.84 -8.37
C SER A 3 -21.83 -54.06 -6.92
N THR A 4 -21.83 -52.97 -6.16
CA THR A 4 -22.90 -52.71 -5.19
C THR A 4 -23.09 -51.18 -5.01
N SER A 5 -24.22 -50.71 -5.52
CA SER A 5 -24.82 -49.41 -5.30
C SER A 5 -25.64 -49.43 -3.99
N ILE A 6 -25.64 -48.33 -3.21
CA ILE A 6 -26.72 -48.07 -2.24
C ILE A 6 -27.15 -46.61 -2.45
N SER A 7 -28.41 -46.49 -2.92
CA SER A 7 -29.18 -45.27 -2.97
C SER A 7 -30.02 -45.17 -1.71
N VAL A 8 -30.19 -43.97 -1.13
CA VAL A 8 -31.36 -43.63 -0.30
C VAL A 8 -31.78 -42.21 -0.59
N ASN A 9 -32.99 -42.07 -1.00
CA ASN A 9 -33.72 -40.84 -1.37
C ASN A 9 -34.74 -40.49 -0.25
N PRO A 10 -35.44 -39.36 -0.29
CA PRO A 10 -35.71 -38.47 0.83
C PRO A 10 -37.18 -38.53 1.32
N ARG A 11 -37.46 -37.86 2.43
CA ARG A 11 -38.86 -37.46 2.73
C ARG A 11 -38.93 -36.06 3.34
N ARG A 12 -39.84 -35.29 2.70
CA ARG A 12 -40.43 -34.03 3.12
C ARG A 12 -41.28 -34.21 4.40
N SER A 13 -41.41 -33.10 5.14
CA SER A 13 -42.72 -32.71 5.69
C SER A 13 -42.74 -31.20 5.96
N TYR A 14 -43.79 -30.56 5.43
CA TYR A 14 -44.27 -29.21 5.73
C TYR A 14 -44.94 -29.19 7.09
N ASN A 15 -44.89 -28.05 7.80
CA ASN A 15 -46.05 -27.54 8.53
C ASN A 15 -45.93 -26.01 8.72
N HIS A 16 -47.03 -25.35 8.29
CA HIS A 16 -47.44 -23.98 8.59
C HIS A 16 -47.80 -23.83 10.07
N PHE A 17 -47.59 -22.62 10.66
CA PHE A 17 -48.62 -21.88 11.40
C PHE A 17 -48.10 -20.50 11.82
N THR A 18 -48.74 -19.46 11.32
CA THR A 18 -49.37 -18.20 11.76
C THR A 18 -48.90 -17.49 13.03
N LYS A 19 -48.67 -16.20 12.84
CA LYS A 19 -48.97 -14.95 13.59
C LYS A 19 -49.24 -15.04 15.11
N ASP A 20 -48.53 -14.22 15.87
CA ASP A 20 -48.94 -12.96 16.50
C ASP A 20 -47.99 -12.56 17.66
N GLY A 21 -47.69 -11.27 17.71
CA GLY A 21 -47.78 -10.49 18.94
C GLY A 21 -46.50 -10.28 19.78
N GLY A 22 -46.03 -9.05 19.84
CA GLY A 22 -45.60 -8.46 21.09
C GLY A 22 -44.10 -8.19 21.27
N ALA A 23 -43.81 -6.95 21.37
CA ALA A 23 -42.53 -6.29 21.66
C ALA A 23 -41.85 -6.74 22.96
N SER A 24 -40.51 -6.72 22.97
CA SER A 24 -39.71 -5.94 23.92
C SER A 24 -38.21 -6.06 23.62
N PHE A 25 -37.55 -4.92 23.71
CA PHE A 25 -36.09 -4.72 23.68
C PHE A 25 -35.40 -5.53 24.77
N ASN A 26 -34.23 -6.11 24.45
CA ASN A 26 -33.09 -6.01 25.35
C ASN A 26 -31.75 -6.25 24.61
N GLU A 27 -30.79 -5.49 25.04
CA GLU A 27 -29.44 -5.27 24.57
C GLU A 27 -28.47 -6.42 24.86
N ASN A 28 -27.32 -6.34 24.15
CA ASN A 28 -26.01 -6.89 24.50
C ASN A 28 -25.76 -8.39 24.28
N ARG A 29 -25.13 -8.67 23.14
CA ARG A 29 -24.14 -9.76 23.05
C ARG A 29 -22.86 -9.27 22.40
N LEU A 30 -21.85 -9.03 23.24
CA LEU A 30 -20.45 -9.00 22.86
C LEU A 30 -20.02 -10.41 22.39
N CYS A 31 -19.61 -10.52 21.14
CA CYS A 31 -18.88 -11.69 20.64
C CYS A 31 -17.39 -11.51 20.95
N SER A 32 -16.89 -12.24 21.93
CA SER A 32 -15.46 -12.42 22.19
C SER A 32 -14.91 -13.50 21.25
N PHE A 33 -13.98 -13.14 20.37
CA PHE A 33 -13.17 -14.11 19.64
C PHE A 33 -11.97 -14.52 20.48
N THR A 34 -11.91 -15.78 20.88
CA THR A 34 -10.74 -16.40 21.50
C THR A 34 -9.85 -17.01 20.42
N PHE A 35 -8.60 -16.51 20.31
CA PHE A 35 -7.54 -17.19 19.57
C PHE A 35 -6.91 -18.27 20.47
N GLN A 36 -6.94 -19.52 20.03
CA GLN A 36 -6.12 -20.58 20.59
C GLN A 36 -4.75 -20.59 19.92
N SER A 37 -3.71 -20.19 20.65
CA SER A 37 -2.32 -20.54 20.33
C SER A 37 -1.85 -21.61 21.30
N GLY A 38 -1.64 -22.82 20.81
CA GLY A 38 -0.99 -23.87 21.57
C GLY A 38 0.52 -23.71 21.56
N LEU A 39 1.13 -23.59 22.75
CA LEU A 39 2.48 -24.09 23.06
C LEU A 39 2.73 -24.00 24.58
N LEU A 40 2.85 -25.22 25.17
CA LEU A 40 3.60 -25.60 26.38
C LEU A 40 3.48 -24.79 27.69
N GLY A 41 2.79 -25.44 28.58
CA GLY A 41 2.84 -25.73 29.98
C GLY A 41 3.68 -24.89 30.96
N SER A 42 2.96 -24.16 31.83
CA SER A 42 3.23 -24.16 33.28
C SER A 42 1.99 -23.63 33.99
N LYS A 43 1.50 -24.44 34.99
CA LYS A 43 0.35 -24.09 35.83
C LYS A 43 0.80 -23.17 36.95
N ILE A 44 0.10 -22.04 37.13
CA ILE A 44 0.17 -21.19 38.32
C ILE A 44 -1.18 -21.30 39.03
N PRO A 45 -1.26 -21.52 40.37
CA PRO A 45 -2.52 -21.70 41.08
C PRO A 45 -3.24 -20.37 41.29
N MET A 46 -4.55 -20.34 41.05
CA MET A 46 -5.42 -19.21 41.41
C MET A 46 -5.95 -19.43 42.85
N GLU A 47 -5.60 -18.51 43.75
CA GLU A 47 -6.28 -18.35 45.02
C GLU A 47 -7.65 -17.68 44.83
N LYS A 48 -8.66 -18.27 45.44
CA LYS A 48 -10.03 -17.77 45.53
C LYS A 48 -10.11 -16.66 46.58
N LEU A 49 -10.38 -15.44 46.18
CA LEU A 49 -10.83 -14.38 47.06
C LEU A 49 -12.36 -14.29 47.01
N SER A 50 -13.03 -14.66 48.11
CA SER A 50 -14.44 -14.46 48.34
C SER A 50 -14.66 -13.05 48.93
N LEU A 51 -15.45 -12.22 48.27
CA LEU A 51 -15.92 -10.95 48.83
C LEU A 51 -17.36 -11.08 49.30
N SER A 52 -17.59 -10.90 50.62
CA SER A 52 -18.90 -10.78 51.22
C SER A 52 -19.49 -9.38 50.94
N VAL A 53 -20.75 -9.39 50.49
CA VAL A 53 -21.52 -8.15 50.27
C VAL A 53 -22.31 -7.83 51.53
N ASN A 54 -21.94 -6.75 52.22
CA ASN A 54 -22.80 -6.09 53.18
C ASN A 54 -23.33 -4.80 52.57
N GLY A 55 -24.65 -4.71 52.49
CA GLY A 55 -25.33 -3.59 51.88
C GLY A 55 -25.42 -2.35 52.78
N THR A 56 -25.05 -1.20 52.20
CA THR A 56 -25.54 0.11 52.65
C THR A 56 -25.77 0.97 51.37
N ARG A 57 -26.94 1.64 51.34
CA ARG A 57 -27.35 2.51 50.20
C ARG A 57 -26.34 3.59 49.96
N PRO A 58 -25.96 3.90 48.70
CA PRO A 58 -25.12 5.02 48.40
C PRO A 58 -25.93 6.30 48.28
N THR A 59 -25.50 7.30 49.02
CA THR A 59 -25.85 8.73 48.84
C THR A 59 -25.26 9.25 47.52
N ARG A 60 -26.03 10.11 46.84
CA ARG A 60 -25.71 10.74 45.56
C ARG A 60 -24.34 11.45 45.62
N PRO A 61 -23.39 11.21 44.75
CA PRO A 61 -22.13 11.95 44.74
C PRO A 61 -22.34 13.35 44.17
N GLU A 62 -21.76 14.34 44.84
CA GLU A 62 -21.64 15.73 44.34
C GLU A 62 -20.74 15.77 43.10
N PRO A 63 -20.91 16.73 42.17
CA PRO A 63 -20.08 16.86 40.98
C PRO A 63 -18.66 17.23 41.36
N ILE A 64 -17.71 16.36 41.04
CA ILE A 64 -16.27 16.61 41.13
C ILE A 64 -15.96 17.76 40.15
N ARG A 65 -15.66 18.96 40.67
CA ARG A 65 -15.07 20.04 39.89
C ARG A 65 -13.63 19.65 39.60
N PHE A 66 -13.35 19.30 38.37
CA PHE A 66 -11.97 19.26 37.84
C PHE A 66 -11.47 20.71 37.72
N SER A 67 -10.75 21.18 38.74
CA SER A 67 -9.93 22.38 38.65
C SER A 67 -8.49 21.92 38.34
N GLY A 68 -7.99 22.32 37.21
CA GLY A 68 -6.60 22.15 36.84
C GLY A 68 -6.44 21.52 35.48
N SER A 69 -6.38 22.33 34.43
CA SER A 69 -5.73 21.95 33.20
C SER A 69 -4.22 21.88 33.48
N GLU A 70 -3.75 20.76 34.00
CA GLU A 70 -2.34 20.43 33.84
C GLU A 70 -2.11 20.23 32.34
N SER A 71 -1.47 21.21 31.71
CA SER A 71 -0.91 21.01 30.37
C SER A 71 0.07 19.86 30.47
N MET A 72 -0.32 18.68 29.93
CA MET A 72 0.60 17.56 29.79
C MET A 72 1.83 18.10 29.03
N LYS A 73 2.96 18.27 29.73
CA LYS A 73 4.21 18.68 29.09
C LYS A 73 4.53 17.60 28.06
N ALA A 74 4.58 17.98 26.78
CA ALA A 74 4.98 17.08 25.71
C ALA A 74 6.34 16.44 26.08
N SER A 75 6.44 15.11 26.00
CA SER A 75 7.67 14.43 26.30
C SER A 75 8.68 14.68 25.17
N SER A 76 9.95 14.96 25.56
CA SER A 76 11.04 15.17 24.60
C SER A 76 11.85 13.91 24.46
N ARG A 77 12.08 13.46 23.21
CA ARG A 77 12.89 12.28 22.87
C ARG A 77 13.85 12.61 21.75
N SER A 78 15.04 12.01 21.76
CA SER A 78 16.09 12.26 20.77
C SER A 78 16.41 11.00 19.99
N PHE A 79 16.54 11.17 18.68
CA PHE A 79 16.93 10.15 17.71
C PHE A 79 17.92 10.77 16.72
N ASP A 80 18.60 9.95 15.93
CA ASP A 80 19.41 10.47 14.83
C ASP A 80 18.52 10.83 13.63
N VAL A 81 17.48 10.04 13.38
CA VAL A 81 16.57 10.23 12.26
C VAL A 81 15.11 10.20 12.71
N VAL A 82 14.31 11.17 12.27
CA VAL A 82 12.85 11.19 12.46
C VAL A 82 12.18 11.08 11.10
N ILE A 83 11.31 10.08 10.94
CA ILE A 83 10.59 9.81 9.69
C ILE A 83 9.10 10.09 9.90
N VAL A 84 8.52 10.97 9.09
CA VAL A 84 7.11 11.34 9.10
C VAL A 84 6.38 10.55 8.02
N GLY A 85 5.59 9.56 8.44
CA GLY A 85 4.82 8.66 7.59
C GLY A 85 5.22 7.20 7.76
N ALA A 86 4.26 6.35 8.14
CA ALA A 86 4.39 4.90 8.32
C ALA A 86 3.83 4.11 7.13
N GLY A 87 3.85 4.69 5.93
CA GLY A 87 3.65 3.97 4.68
C GLY A 87 4.87 3.13 4.31
N ILE A 88 4.78 2.37 3.21
CA ILE A 88 5.88 1.50 2.75
C ILE A 88 7.19 2.29 2.56
N ILE A 89 7.14 3.53 2.07
CA ILE A 89 8.32 4.36 1.84
C ILE A 89 9.01 4.68 3.18
N GLY A 90 8.28 5.24 4.16
CA GLY A 90 8.88 5.60 5.45
C GLY A 90 9.39 4.39 6.23
N LEU A 91 8.64 3.29 6.25
CA LEU A 91 9.04 2.08 6.97
C LEU A 91 10.25 1.38 6.33
N THR A 92 10.38 1.38 4.99
CA THR A 92 11.57 0.83 4.32
C THR A 92 12.79 1.71 4.51
N ILE A 93 12.63 3.04 4.55
CA ILE A 93 13.71 3.97 4.92
C ILE A 93 14.19 3.71 6.35
N ALA A 94 13.24 3.55 7.30
CA ALA A 94 13.60 3.20 8.69
C ALA A 94 14.39 1.89 8.74
N ARG A 95 13.91 0.83 8.08
CA ARG A 95 14.60 -0.46 8.00
C ARG A 95 16.00 -0.32 7.41
N GLN A 96 16.16 0.48 6.36
CA GLN A 96 17.46 0.67 5.70
C GLN A 96 18.47 1.34 6.65
N PHE A 97 18.08 2.40 7.37
CA PHE A 97 18.94 3.00 8.41
C PHE A 97 19.32 2.00 9.51
N LEU A 98 18.32 1.29 10.06
CA LEU A 98 18.54 0.36 11.18
C LEU A 98 19.42 -0.82 10.80
N THR A 99 19.39 -1.27 9.54
CA THR A 99 20.16 -2.43 9.07
C THR A 99 21.52 -2.05 8.46
N LYS A 100 21.71 -0.79 8.05
CA LYS A 100 22.92 -0.34 7.33
C LYS A 100 23.75 0.69 8.07
N SER A 101 23.30 1.16 9.21
CA SER A 101 24.03 2.08 10.07
C SER A 101 23.75 1.77 11.54
N ASP A 102 24.40 2.49 12.45
CA ASP A 102 24.14 2.43 13.89
C ASP A 102 23.18 3.52 14.38
N LEU A 103 22.59 4.28 13.47
CA LEU A 103 21.69 5.37 13.79
C LEU A 103 20.38 4.88 14.44
N SER A 104 19.86 5.72 15.34
CA SER A 104 18.54 5.56 15.94
C SER A 104 17.46 6.24 15.11
N VAL A 105 16.29 5.62 15.00
CA VAL A 105 15.19 6.05 14.12
C VAL A 105 13.88 6.12 14.88
N ALA A 106 13.16 7.24 14.74
CA ALA A 106 11.76 7.37 15.12
C ALA A 106 10.88 7.41 13.87
N VAL A 107 9.77 6.68 13.88
CA VAL A 107 8.70 6.77 12.87
C VAL A 107 7.45 7.34 13.50
N VAL A 108 6.90 8.41 12.91
CA VAL A 108 5.68 9.06 13.38
C VAL A 108 4.63 9.07 12.27
N ASP A 109 3.38 8.75 12.63
CA ASP A 109 2.25 8.79 11.69
C ASP A 109 0.97 9.25 12.41
N LYS A 110 0.12 10.00 11.70
CA LYS A 110 -1.21 10.43 12.19
C LYS A 110 -2.19 9.27 12.37
N ALA A 111 -1.93 8.13 11.74
CA ALA A 111 -2.76 6.93 11.78
C ALA A 111 -1.92 5.70 12.13
N VAL A 112 -2.14 4.60 11.44
CA VAL A 112 -1.39 3.33 11.60
C VAL A 112 -0.67 2.96 10.32
N PRO A 113 0.34 2.08 10.38
CA PRO A 113 1.00 1.54 9.20
C PRO A 113 0.00 1.01 8.17
N CYS A 114 0.33 1.18 6.91
CA CYS A 114 -0.49 0.69 5.79
C CYS A 114 -1.86 1.36 5.59
N SER A 115 -2.23 2.36 6.38
CA SER A 115 -3.56 3.03 6.31
C SER A 115 -3.75 3.92 5.08
N GLY A 116 -2.67 4.28 4.37
CA GLY A 116 -2.72 5.09 3.14
C GLY A 116 -2.75 4.27 1.85
N ALA A 117 -2.18 4.82 0.78
CA ALA A 117 -2.11 4.19 -0.54
C ALA A 117 -1.43 2.80 -0.51
N THR A 118 -0.56 2.54 0.45
CA THR A 118 0.15 1.26 0.61
C THR A 118 -0.82 0.11 0.78
N GLY A 119 -1.75 0.18 1.74
CA GLY A 119 -2.70 -0.89 2.04
C GLY A 119 -3.78 -1.07 0.99
N ALA A 120 -4.04 -0.03 0.20
CA ALA A 120 -4.96 -0.13 -0.93
C ALA A 120 -4.30 -0.71 -2.20
N GLY A 121 -2.98 -0.94 -2.19
CA GLY A 121 -2.24 -1.41 -3.36
C GLY A 121 -2.57 -2.84 -3.77
N GLN A 122 -2.42 -3.13 -5.08
CA GLN A 122 -2.63 -4.46 -5.66
C GLN A 122 -1.42 -5.40 -5.45
N GLY A 123 -0.28 -4.85 -5.04
CA GLY A 123 0.90 -5.63 -4.64
C GLY A 123 1.83 -6.03 -5.78
N TYR A 124 1.64 -5.58 -7.00
CA TYR A 124 2.51 -5.97 -8.12
C TYR A 124 3.90 -5.29 -8.06
N ILE A 125 4.92 -6.10 -8.31
CA ILE A 125 6.33 -5.70 -8.47
C ILE A 125 6.71 -6.03 -9.92
N TRP A 126 6.14 -5.26 -10.85
CA TRP A 126 6.18 -5.56 -12.28
C TRP A 126 7.04 -4.57 -13.07
N MET A 127 7.75 -5.12 -14.04
CA MET A 127 8.56 -4.37 -15.01
C MET A 127 7.90 -4.30 -16.39
N VAL A 128 6.94 -5.20 -16.71
CA VAL A 128 6.34 -5.32 -18.06
C VAL A 128 5.78 -4.02 -18.62
N HIS A 129 5.19 -3.18 -17.77
CA HIS A 129 4.60 -1.90 -18.17
C HIS A 129 5.57 -0.70 -18.05
N LYS A 130 6.76 -0.88 -17.51
CA LYS A 130 7.74 0.20 -17.29
C LYS A 130 8.45 0.57 -18.60
N ASN A 131 8.78 1.85 -18.74
CA ASN A 131 9.52 2.35 -19.89
C ASN A 131 11.02 2.42 -19.58
N PRO A 132 11.89 1.66 -20.28
CA PRO A 132 13.34 1.73 -20.10
C PRO A 132 13.95 3.10 -20.33
N ALA A 133 13.31 3.95 -21.14
CA ALA A 133 13.76 5.33 -21.40
C ALA A 133 13.28 6.36 -20.33
N SER A 134 12.53 5.92 -19.31
CA SER A 134 12.06 6.85 -18.27
C SER A 134 13.09 7.09 -17.18
N ASP A 135 13.09 8.29 -16.59
CA ASP A 135 13.94 8.63 -15.46
C ASP A 135 13.73 7.70 -14.24
N THR A 136 12.57 7.07 -14.12
CA THR A 136 12.25 6.13 -13.03
C THR A 136 12.73 4.71 -13.27
N TRP A 137 13.29 4.41 -14.45
CA TRP A 137 13.65 3.05 -14.83
C TRP A 137 14.67 2.41 -13.89
N GLU A 138 15.83 3.07 -13.71
CA GLU A 138 16.90 2.51 -12.89
C GLU A 138 16.48 2.37 -11.42
N LEU A 139 15.72 3.34 -10.88
CA LEU A 139 15.15 3.25 -9.54
C LEU A 139 14.22 2.04 -9.40
N THR A 140 13.32 1.83 -10.37
CA THR A 140 12.38 0.72 -10.35
C THR A 140 13.10 -0.63 -10.50
N LYS A 141 14.06 -0.71 -11.43
CA LYS A 141 14.88 -1.91 -11.68
C LYS A 141 15.70 -2.29 -10.44
N ARG A 142 16.37 -1.31 -9.81
CA ARG A 142 17.11 -1.53 -8.57
C ARG A 142 16.22 -2.01 -7.44
N SER A 143 15.08 -1.36 -7.25
CA SER A 143 14.12 -1.75 -6.22
C SER A 143 13.56 -3.15 -6.44
N HIS A 144 13.26 -3.53 -7.70
CA HIS A 144 12.85 -4.88 -8.07
C HIS A 144 13.91 -5.93 -7.67
N GLN A 145 15.20 -5.66 -7.93
CA GLN A 145 16.30 -6.53 -7.52
C GLN A 145 16.39 -6.66 -5.99
N LEU A 146 16.20 -5.54 -5.27
CA LEU A 146 16.24 -5.52 -3.80
C LEU A 146 15.07 -6.30 -3.19
N TRP A 147 13.87 -6.25 -3.78
CA TRP A 147 12.73 -7.08 -3.36
C TRP A 147 12.99 -8.56 -3.57
N LYS A 148 13.55 -8.97 -4.71
CA LYS A 148 13.95 -10.36 -4.96
C LYS A 148 14.97 -10.83 -3.94
N LYS A 149 16.01 -10.03 -3.71
CA LYS A 149 17.05 -10.33 -2.71
C LYS A 149 16.47 -10.44 -1.30
N LEU A 150 15.50 -9.58 -0.92
CA LEU A 150 14.84 -9.67 0.37
C LEU A 150 14.05 -10.98 0.50
N ALA A 151 13.29 -11.38 -0.52
CA ALA A 151 12.55 -12.63 -0.52
C ALA A 151 13.48 -13.86 -0.47
N GLU A 152 14.64 -13.80 -1.12
CA GLU A 152 15.70 -14.83 -1.04
C GLU A 152 16.29 -14.89 0.39
N THR A 153 16.67 -13.76 0.96
CA THR A 153 17.20 -13.68 2.32
C THR A 153 16.23 -14.27 3.36
N ILE A 154 14.92 -14.05 3.21
CA ILE A 154 13.90 -14.63 4.08
C ILE A 154 13.89 -16.16 3.95
N ARG A 155 14.00 -16.70 2.74
CA ARG A 155 14.09 -18.16 2.51
C ARG A 155 15.37 -18.76 3.08
N ASP A 156 16.50 -18.07 2.91
CA ASP A 156 17.81 -18.49 3.46
C ASP A 156 17.79 -18.53 5.00
N GLN A 157 16.92 -17.75 5.63
CA GLN A 157 16.66 -17.79 7.08
C GLN A 157 15.67 -18.90 7.50
N GLY A 158 15.26 -19.78 6.58
CA GLY A 158 14.33 -20.87 6.84
C GLY A 158 12.86 -20.45 6.92
N MET A 159 12.51 -19.24 6.50
CA MET A 159 11.15 -18.74 6.49
C MET A 159 10.53 -18.81 5.09
N ASP A 160 9.21 -19.01 5.00
CA ASP A 160 8.49 -18.99 3.73
C ASP A 160 8.18 -17.53 3.32
N SER A 161 8.79 -17.09 2.21
CA SER A 161 8.57 -15.74 1.68
C SER A 161 7.13 -15.49 1.23
N LEU A 162 6.37 -16.53 0.91
CA LEU A 162 4.94 -16.42 0.62
C LEU A 162 4.15 -16.04 1.89
N GLN A 163 4.42 -16.70 3.01
CA GLN A 163 3.75 -16.39 4.27
C GLN A 163 4.21 -15.05 4.87
N VAL A 164 5.47 -14.69 4.68
CA VAL A 164 6.07 -13.50 5.30
C VAL A 164 5.80 -12.22 4.52
N LEU A 165 5.88 -12.27 3.20
CA LEU A 165 5.72 -11.11 2.30
C LEU A 165 4.52 -11.23 1.36
N GLY A 166 3.87 -12.38 1.30
CA GLY A 166 2.95 -12.69 0.19
C GLY A 166 3.67 -12.81 -1.15
N TRP A 167 4.98 -13.12 -1.14
CA TRP A 167 5.82 -13.10 -2.32
C TRP A 167 5.54 -14.25 -3.28
N LYS A 168 5.10 -13.90 -4.49
CA LYS A 168 4.84 -14.84 -5.58
C LYS A 168 5.60 -14.40 -6.83
N LYS A 169 6.32 -15.32 -7.48
CA LYS A 169 6.86 -15.12 -8.83
C LYS A 169 5.82 -15.65 -9.82
N THR A 170 4.84 -14.82 -10.13
CA THR A 170 3.73 -15.18 -11.04
C THR A 170 4.03 -14.86 -12.49
N GLY A 171 5.02 -14.00 -12.76
CA GLY A 171 5.09 -13.31 -14.03
C GLY A 171 3.97 -12.27 -14.17
N SER A 172 3.99 -11.52 -15.25
CA SER A 172 2.94 -10.55 -15.56
C SER A 172 2.69 -10.46 -17.06
N LEU A 173 1.45 -10.12 -17.42
CA LEU A 173 0.98 -9.96 -18.79
C LEU A 173 0.54 -8.51 -19.02
N LEU A 174 1.11 -7.88 -20.03
CA LEU A 174 0.57 -6.64 -20.60
C LEU A 174 -0.22 -7.06 -21.84
N VAL A 175 -1.57 -6.89 -21.80
CA VAL A 175 -2.46 -7.46 -22.82
C VAL A 175 -3.07 -6.37 -23.70
N GLY A 176 -3.16 -6.63 -25.00
CA GLY A 176 -3.76 -5.76 -26.01
C GLY A 176 -4.74 -6.53 -26.89
N ARG A 177 -5.71 -5.83 -27.48
CA ARG A 177 -6.83 -6.45 -28.21
C ARG A 177 -6.88 -6.08 -29.69
N THR A 178 -6.10 -5.06 -30.08
CA THR A 178 -6.09 -4.56 -31.45
C THR A 178 -4.76 -4.88 -32.17
N PRO A 179 -4.73 -4.82 -33.51
CA PRO A 179 -3.47 -4.94 -34.26
C PRO A 179 -2.43 -3.91 -33.82
N GLU A 180 -2.86 -2.67 -33.54
CA GLU A 180 -1.99 -1.59 -33.07
C GLU A 180 -1.39 -1.92 -31.68
N ASP A 181 -2.21 -2.46 -30.78
CA ASP A 181 -1.73 -2.96 -29.50
C ASP A 181 -0.66 -4.03 -29.69
N SER A 182 -0.87 -4.98 -30.61
CA SER A 182 0.08 -6.04 -30.90
C SER A 182 1.42 -5.52 -31.43
N VAL A 183 1.42 -4.49 -32.26
CA VAL A 183 2.65 -3.81 -32.69
C VAL A 183 3.35 -3.14 -31.52
N MET A 184 2.60 -2.45 -30.64
CA MET A 184 3.14 -1.81 -29.46
C MET A 184 3.73 -2.83 -28.46
N LEU A 185 3.06 -3.95 -28.28
CA LEU A 185 3.51 -5.03 -27.39
C LEU A 185 4.83 -5.66 -27.88
N ARG A 186 4.97 -5.92 -29.19
CA ARG A 186 6.24 -6.41 -29.79
C ARG A 186 7.37 -5.41 -29.57
N LYS A 187 7.12 -4.11 -29.79
CA LYS A 187 8.09 -3.05 -29.52
C LYS A 187 8.46 -3.01 -28.01
N LYS A 188 7.47 -3.17 -27.13
CA LYS A 188 7.69 -3.22 -25.66
C LYS A 188 8.61 -4.38 -25.29
N VAL A 189 8.39 -5.58 -25.84
CA VAL A 189 9.23 -6.76 -25.61
C VAL A 189 10.67 -6.50 -26.05
N SER A 190 10.89 -5.91 -27.26
CA SER A 190 12.23 -5.53 -27.72
C SER A 190 12.92 -4.59 -26.73
N GLN A 191 12.24 -3.49 -26.34
CA GLN A 191 12.77 -2.51 -25.39
C GLN A 191 13.15 -3.12 -24.03
N LEU A 192 12.32 -4.03 -23.50
CA LEU A 192 12.60 -4.71 -22.24
C LEU A 192 13.79 -5.67 -22.38
N SER A 193 13.87 -6.40 -23.47
CA SER A 193 14.97 -7.33 -23.76
C SER A 193 16.30 -6.59 -23.95
N GLU A 194 16.31 -5.48 -24.70
CA GLU A 194 17.46 -4.59 -24.85
C GLU A 194 17.93 -4.00 -23.52
N ALA A 195 16.99 -3.73 -22.59
CA ALA A 195 17.28 -3.28 -21.23
C ALA A 195 17.71 -4.41 -20.27
N GLY A 196 17.90 -5.65 -20.80
CA GLY A 196 18.39 -6.80 -20.06
C GLY A 196 17.35 -7.53 -19.22
N LEU A 197 16.06 -7.36 -19.52
CA LEU A 197 14.98 -8.12 -18.90
C LEU A 197 14.50 -9.25 -19.81
N ARG A 198 14.15 -10.37 -19.22
CA ARG A 198 13.46 -11.43 -19.97
C ARG A 198 12.02 -10.99 -20.25
N ALA A 199 11.67 -10.89 -21.53
CA ALA A 199 10.33 -10.60 -22.00
C ALA A 199 10.03 -11.37 -23.26
N GLU A 200 8.78 -11.79 -23.44
CA GLU A 200 8.30 -12.62 -24.55
C GLU A 200 7.01 -12.02 -25.11
N TYR A 201 6.87 -11.97 -26.43
CA TYR A 201 5.58 -11.67 -27.05
C TYR A 201 4.79 -12.98 -27.19
N LEU A 202 3.54 -12.93 -26.80
CA LEU A 202 2.57 -14.02 -26.96
C LEU A 202 1.50 -13.59 -27.96
N SER A 203 1.31 -14.38 -29.02
CA SER A 203 0.14 -14.30 -29.88
C SER A 203 -1.14 -14.64 -29.10
N SER A 204 -2.31 -14.43 -29.70
CA SER A 204 -3.60 -14.77 -29.08
C SER A 204 -3.64 -16.26 -28.65
N ASP A 205 -3.18 -17.18 -29.50
CA ASP A 205 -3.20 -18.62 -29.23
C ASP A 205 -2.20 -19.00 -28.13
N GLU A 206 -0.99 -18.44 -28.14
CA GLU A 206 0.02 -18.64 -27.09
C GLU A 206 -0.46 -18.07 -25.74
N LEU A 207 -1.09 -16.88 -25.77
CA LEU A 207 -1.70 -16.30 -24.58
C LEU A 207 -2.82 -17.17 -24.04
N HIS A 208 -3.72 -17.66 -24.90
CA HIS A 208 -4.81 -18.54 -24.49
C HIS A 208 -4.29 -19.85 -23.86
N SER A 209 -3.20 -20.41 -24.43
CA SER A 209 -2.57 -21.61 -23.87
C SER A 209 -1.96 -21.37 -22.49
N LYS A 210 -1.43 -20.17 -22.24
CA LYS A 210 -0.78 -19.79 -20.99
C LYS A 210 -1.77 -19.27 -19.94
N GLU A 211 -2.80 -18.55 -20.37
CA GLU A 211 -3.83 -17.90 -19.54
C GLU A 211 -5.23 -18.07 -20.15
N PRO A 212 -5.84 -19.25 -20.03
CA PRO A 212 -7.09 -19.60 -20.72
C PRO A 212 -8.28 -18.69 -20.37
N SER A 213 -8.22 -18.01 -19.23
CA SER A 213 -9.29 -17.10 -18.78
C SER A 213 -9.32 -15.76 -19.53
N ILE A 214 -8.21 -15.39 -20.19
CA ILE A 214 -8.08 -14.12 -20.93
C ILE A 214 -8.45 -14.31 -22.40
N TYR A 215 -9.28 -13.41 -22.93
CA TYR A 215 -9.63 -13.35 -24.34
C TYR A 215 -9.29 -11.97 -24.91
N VAL A 216 -8.47 -11.94 -25.95
CA VAL A 216 -8.03 -10.70 -26.61
C VAL A 216 -8.44 -10.60 -28.09
N GLY A 217 -9.20 -11.58 -28.60
CA GLY A 217 -9.52 -11.68 -30.04
C GLY A 217 -8.36 -12.23 -30.85
N THR A 218 -8.55 -12.39 -32.16
CA THR A 218 -7.56 -12.98 -33.09
C THR A 218 -6.33 -12.09 -33.31
N ASP A 219 -6.53 -10.77 -33.29
CA ASP A 219 -5.51 -9.77 -33.60
C ASP A 219 -4.76 -9.27 -32.35
N GLY A 220 -5.22 -9.69 -31.18
CA GLY A 220 -4.62 -9.34 -29.90
C GLY A 220 -3.41 -10.16 -29.53
N GLY A 221 -2.82 -9.85 -28.39
CA GLY A 221 -1.67 -10.56 -27.84
C GLY A 221 -1.24 -10.01 -26.49
N ALA A 222 -0.08 -10.45 -26.03
CA ALA A 222 0.50 -9.98 -24.78
C ALA A 222 2.03 -9.83 -24.83
N ALA A 223 2.57 -8.89 -24.04
CA ALA A 223 3.95 -8.96 -23.59
C ALA A 223 3.98 -9.66 -22.23
N PHE A 224 4.80 -10.69 -22.11
CA PHE A 224 4.96 -11.49 -20.91
C PHE A 224 6.33 -11.24 -20.28
N ALA A 225 6.36 -10.89 -19.00
CA ALA A 225 7.57 -10.76 -18.21
C ALA A 225 7.59 -11.86 -17.11
N PRO A 226 8.29 -12.98 -17.32
CA PRO A 226 8.24 -14.15 -16.43
C PRO A 226 8.90 -13.92 -15.06
N GLU A 227 9.74 -12.90 -14.94
CA GLU A 227 10.46 -12.58 -13.71
C GLU A 227 9.70 -11.61 -12.80
N ASP A 228 8.58 -11.09 -13.26
CA ASP A 228 7.75 -10.19 -12.48
C ASP A 228 7.08 -10.91 -11.29
N CYS A 229 6.95 -10.20 -10.20
CA CYS A 229 6.53 -10.76 -8.92
C CYS A 229 5.35 -9.97 -8.35
N GLN A 230 4.69 -10.57 -7.39
CA GLN A 230 3.64 -9.96 -6.58
C GLN A 230 3.97 -10.16 -5.10
N LEU A 231 3.56 -9.21 -4.27
CA LEU A 231 3.59 -9.32 -2.82
C LEU A 231 2.24 -8.90 -2.22
N ASP A 232 2.04 -9.21 -0.95
CA ASP A 232 0.95 -8.63 -0.16
C ASP A 232 1.47 -7.42 0.61
N ALA A 233 0.82 -6.26 0.44
CA ALA A 233 1.28 -5.01 1.04
C ALA A 233 1.22 -5.03 2.57
N HIS A 234 0.20 -5.67 3.17
CA HIS A 234 0.06 -5.76 4.62
C HIS A 234 1.08 -6.72 5.23
N LEU A 235 1.30 -7.89 4.60
CA LEU A 235 2.33 -8.82 5.05
C LEU A 235 3.73 -8.21 4.94
N ALA A 236 4.04 -7.55 3.82
CA ALA A 236 5.33 -6.88 3.63
C ALA A 236 5.57 -5.78 4.65
N VAL A 237 4.56 -4.94 4.93
CA VAL A 237 4.65 -3.90 5.97
C VAL A 237 4.82 -4.52 7.34
N SER A 238 4.02 -5.53 7.71
CA SER A 238 4.14 -6.22 9.00
C SER A 238 5.53 -6.83 9.22
N TYR A 239 6.11 -7.42 8.17
CA TYR A 239 7.48 -7.95 8.25
C TYR A 239 8.50 -6.82 8.47
N ILE A 240 8.40 -5.71 7.71
CA ILE A 240 9.31 -4.57 7.85
C ILE A 240 9.19 -3.96 9.25
N GLU A 241 7.98 -3.77 9.77
CA GLU A 241 7.76 -3.31 11.15
C GLU A 241 8.40 -4.25 12.18
N LYS A 242 8.19 -5.58 12.03
CA LYS A 242 8.80 -6.58 12.91
C LYS A 242 10.33 -6.46 12.92
N VAL A 243 10.93 -6.28 11.74
CA VAL A 243 12.38 -6.06 11.65
C VAL A 243 12.77 -4.76 12.35
N ASN A 244 12.06 -3.65 12.10
CA ASN A 244 12.35 -2.36 12.75
C ASN A 244 12.23 -2.47 14.28
N ARG A 245 11.15 -3.06 14.79
CA ARG A 245 10.92 -3.28 16.22
C ARG A 245 11.99 -4.13 16.90
N SER A 246 12.70 -5.01 16.17
CA SER A 246 13.81 -5.79 16.74
C SER A 246 14.98 -4.93 17.21
N PHE A 247 15.06 -3.66 16.79
CA PHE A 247 16.05 -2.68 17.24
C PHE A 247 15.59 -1.83 18.45
N ALA A 248 14.32 -1.90 18.84
CA ALA A 248 13.78 -1.13 19.96
C ALA A 248 14.42 -1.49 21.32
N PRO A 249 14.70 -2.76 21.66
CA PRO A 249 15.39 -3.10 22.91
C PRO A 249 16.80 -2.51 23.02
N LYS A 250 17.41 -2.14 21.89
CA LYS A 250 18.71 -1.47 21.83
C LYS A 250 18.61 0.06 21.87
N GLY A 251 17.40 0.62 22.06
CA GLY A 251 17.15 2.06 22.04
C GLY A 251 17.24 2.69 20.63
N ARG A 252 17.34 1.88 19.57
CA ARG A 252 17.58 2.38 18.21
C ARG A 252 16.31 2.59 17.38
N TYR A 253 15.15 2.13 17.87
CA TYR A 253 13.88 2.30 17.16
C TYR A 253 12.75 2.67 18.10
N ALA A 254 11.92 3.62 17.67
CA ALA A 254 10.64 3.94 18.30
C ALA A 254 9.58 4.30 17.24
N GLU A 255 8.33 4.04 17.57
CA GLU A 255 7.18 4.35 16.72
C GLU A 255 6.15 5.17 17.51
N PHE A 256 5.53 6.15 16.82
CA PHE A 256 4.55 7.08 17.35
C PHE A 256 3.37 7.14 16.38
N TYR A 257 2.43 6.20 16.55
CA TYR A 257 1.22 6.11 15.74
C TYR A 257 0.06 6.84 16.40
N HIS A 258 -0.93 7.23 15.60
CA HIS A 258 -2.02 8.13 16.02
C HIS A 258 -1.50 9.49 16.53
N GLU A 259 -0.34 9.90 16.07
CA GLU A 259 0.28 11.17 16.45
C GLU A 259 0.50 12.06 15.22
N PRO A 260 -0.45 12.92 14.86
CA PRO A 260 -0.25 13.87 13.78
C PRO A 260 0.88 14.85 14.11
N VAL A 261 1.74 15.08 13.12
CA VAL A 261 2.76 16.13 13.18
C VAL A 261 2.08 17.48 13.08
N THR A 262 2.36 18.37 14.03
CA THR A 262 1.75 19.70 14.19
C THR A 262 2.74 20.84 14.00
N GLY A 263 4.05 20.59 13.98
CA GLY A 263 5.06 21.62 13.81
C GLY A 263 6.46 21.08 13.64
N LEU A 264 7.35 21.96 13.22
CA LEU A 264 8.80 21.75 13.24
C LEU A 264 9.45 22.73 14.23
N VAL A 265 10.46 22.27 14.92
CA VAL A 265 11.28 23.11 15.81
C VAL A 265 12.54 23.48 15.06
N ARG A 266 12.80 24.80 14.96
CA ARG A 266 13.99 25.31 14.29
C ARG A 266 15.05 25.67 15.31
N SER A 267 16.28 25.27 15.05
CA SER A 267 17.43 25.69 15.84
C SER A 267 17.72 27.18 15.64
N THR A 268 17.87 27.90 16.73
CA THR A 268 18.23 29.33 16.69
C THR A 268 19.69 29.56 16.31
N SER A 269 20.55 28.56 16.49
CA SER A 269 21.97 28.66 16.21
C SER A 269 22.34 28.30 14.77
N SER A 270 21.78 27.17 14.22
CA SER A 270 22.11 26.70 12.89
C SER A 270 21.11 27.12 11.81
N GLY A 271 19.88 27.49 12.23
CA GLY A 271 18.79 27.74 11.30
C GLY A 271 18.13 26.49 10.69
N GLU A 272 18.67 25.29 10.99
CA GLU A 272 18.13 23.99 10.56
C GLU A 272 16.95 23.54 11.46
N TYR A 273 16.15 22.59 10.99
CA TYR A 273 15.09 22.00 11.79
C TYR A 273 15.63 20.86 12.65
N GLU A 274 15.51 20.95 13.95
CA GLU A 274 16.08 20.01 14.91
C GLU A 274 15.06 19.05 15.53
N ALA A 275 13.75 19.30 15.38
CA ALA A 275 12.73 18.40 15.90
C ALA A 275 11.40 18.48 15.13
N VAL A 276 10.64 17.39 15.24
CA VAL A 276 9.26 17.26 14.82
C VAL A 276 8.36 17.33 16.07
N ARG A 277 7.36 18.20 16.07
CA ARG A 277 6.38 18.30 17.15
C ARG A 277 5.10 17.56 16.77
N THR A 278 4.61 16.75 17.69
CA THR A 278 3.29 16.11 17.63
C THR A 278 2.38 16.66 18.72
N SER A 279 1.17 16.11 18.87
CA SER A 279 0.26 16.46 20.00
C SER A 279 0.87 16.09 21.35
N ASN A 280 1.67 15.02 21.45
CA ASN A 280 2.13 14.43 22.71
C ASN A 280 3.65 14.50 22.90
N ASN A 281 4.41 14.62 21.81
CA ASN A 281 5.86 14.49 21.82
C ASN A 281 6.56 15.60 21.04
N THR A 282 7.81 15.88 21.43
CA THR A 282 8.79 16.59 20.61
C THR A 282 9.93 15.60 20.30
N LEU A 283 10.07 15.24 19.02
CA LEU A 283 11.02 14.24 18.54
C LEU A 283 12.19 14.94 17.89
N TYR A 284 13.33 15.02 18.59
CA TYR A 284 14.55 15.61 18.07
C TYR A 284 15.23 14.65 17.10
N GLY A 285 15.79 15.18 16.01
CA GLY A 285 16.51 14.39 15.01
C GLY A 285 17.53 15.21 14.23
N LYS A 286 18.66 14.61 13.94
CA LYS A 286 19.70 15.22 13.07
C LYS A 286 19.28 15.27 11.61
N ALA A 287 18.43 14.31 11.20
CA ALA A 287 17.76 14.30 9.90
C ALA A 287 16.26 14.06 10.08
N ILE A 288 15.45 14.79 9.33
CA ILE A 288 13.99 14.65 9.28
C ILE A 288 13.59 14.26 7.87
N ILE A 289 12.79 13.20 7.71
CA ILE A 289 12.37 12.68 6.42
C ILE A 289 10.85 12.70 6.32
N VAL A 290 10.31 13.46 5.38
CA VAL A 290 8.86 13.53 5.12
C VAL A 290 8.48 12.54 4.03
N ALA A 291 7.80 11.46 4.44
CA ALA A 291 7.31 10.36 3.60
C ALA A 291 5.78 10.19 3.75
N ALA A 292 5.04 11.31 3.86
CA ALA A 292 3.61 11.35 4.19
C ALA A 292 2.68 11.13 2.98
N GLY A 293 3.18 10.51 1.89
CA GLY A 293 2.39 10.20 0.70
C GLY A 293 1.72 11.44 0.09
N CYS A 294 0.44 11.35 -0.27
CA CYS A 294 -0.29 12.46 -0.88
C CYS A 294 -0.55 13.66 0.08
N TRP A 295 -0.37 13.45 1.39
CA TRP A 295 -0.48 14.53 2.38
C TRP A 295 0.81 15.35 2.51
N SER A 296 1.90 14.94 1.87
CA SER A 296 3.21 15.60 2.02
C SER A 296 3.19 17.08 1.65
N ARG A 297 2.44 17.46 0.57
CA ARG A 297 2.31 18.87 0.17
C ARG A 297 1.64 19.72 1.24
N SER A 298 0.43 19.34 1.66
CA SER A 298 -0.33 20.10 2.67
C SER A 298 0.41 20.16 4.00
N LEU A 299 1.02 19.04 4.42
CA LEU A 299 1.82 18.99 5.64
C LEU A 299 3.01 19.98 5.56
N MET A 300 3.76 19.97 4.49
CA MET A 300 4.91 20.88 4.34
C MET A 300 4.49 22.35 4.27
N HIS A 301 3.39 22.63 3.55
CA HIS A 301 2.81 23.98 3.53
C HIS A 301 2.48 24.48 4.94
N ASP A 302 1.82 23.65 5.75
CA ASP A 302 1.43 24.01 7.13
C ASP A 302 2.67 24.13 8.03
N LEU A 303 3.67 23.27 7.87
CA LEU A 303 4.89 23.26 8.68
C LEU A 303 5.85 24.42 8.36
N LEU A 304 5.85 24.91 7.13
CA LEU A 304 6.78 25.95 6.67
C LEU A 304 6.14 27.33 6.51
N LYS A 305 4.82 27.50 6.77
CA LYS A 305 4.06 28.74 6.54
C LYS A 305 4.68 29.98 7.22
N ASP A 306 5.27 29.82 8.39
CA ASP A 306 5.88 30.89 9.18
C ASP A 306 7.40 30.98 8.97
N SER A 307 7.93 30.29 7.94
CA SER A 307 9.35 30.26 7.60
C SER A 307 9.62 31.06 6.32
N ASN A 308 10.90 31.46 6.12
CA ASN A 308 11.33 32.08 4.87
C ASN A 308 11.62 31.05 3.75
N VAL A 309 11.38 29.76 4.01
CA VAL A 309 11.60 28.67 3.06
C VAL A 309 10.39 28.55 2.12
N LYS A 310 10.60 28.83 0.86
CA LYS A 310 9.59 28.58 -0.20
C LYS A 310 9.76 27.16 -0.71
N PHE A 311 8.80 26.31 -0.40
CA PHE A 311 8.78 24.92 -0.84
C PHE A 311 7.34 24.49 -1.13
N ASP A 312 7.05 24.21 -2.38
CA ASP A 312 5.77 23.66 -2.81
C ASP A 312 6.00 22.43 -3.72
N ALA A 313 5.96 21.25 -3.13
CA ALA A 313 5.95 20.01 -3.89
C ALA A 313 4.55 19.78 -4.44
N LEU A 314 4.37 19.81 -5.76
CA LEU A 314 3.08 19.68 -6.45
C LEU A 314 2.45 18.28 -6.32
N VAL A 315 2.62 17.62 -5.17
CA VAL A 315 2.04 16.31 -4.87
C VAL A 315 0.53 16.44 -4.66
N MET A 316 -0.24 15.71 -5.44
CA MET A 316 -1.70 15.72 -5.39
C MET A 316 -2.26 14.34 -5.05
N PRO A 317 -3.38 14.24 -4.29
CA PRO A 317 -4.06 12.98 -4.07
C PRO A 317 -4.78 12.54 -5.36
N ARG A 318 -4.39 11.39 -5.91
CA ARG A 318 -5.04 10.75 -7.06
C ARG A 318 -5.75 9.50 -6.59
N LYS A 319 -7.06 9.60 -6.43
CA LYS A 319 -7.92 8.52 -5.93
C LYS A 319 -7.99 7.36 -6.91
N GLY A 320 -7.96 6.15 -6.40
CA GLY A 320 -8.16 4.93 -7.17
C GLY A 320 -8.92 3.88 -6.40
N HIS A 321 -9.75 3.11 -7.12
CA HIS A 321 -10.52 1.99 -6.60
C HIS A 321 -9.93 0.68 -7.10
N LEU A 322 -9.94 -0.34 -6.22
CA LEU A 322 -9.75 -1.74 -6.56
C LEU A 322 -10.97 -2.53 -6.04
N LEU A 323 -11.52 -3.38 -6.90
CA LEU A 323 -12.57 -4.31 -6.54
C LEU A 323 -11.95 -5.65 -6.14
N VAL A 324 -12.28 -6.14 -4.96
CA VAL A 324 -11.86 -7.45 -4.45
C VAL A 324 -13.08 -8.34 -4.37
N ILE A 325 -13.03 -9.50 -5.01
CA ILE A 325 -14.06 -10.54 -4.89
C ILE A 325 -13.46 -11.70 -4.10
N GLU A 326 -14.00 -11.92 -2.91
CA GLU A 326 -13.52 -12.98 -2.01
C GLU A 326 -14.02 -14.35 -2.48
N ASN A 327 -13.14 -15.36 -2.36
CA ASN A 327 -13.43 -16.75 -2.72
C ASN A 327 -13.97 -16.90 -4.16
N PHE A 328 -13.38 -16.17 -5.11
CA PHE A 328 -13.82 -16.18 -6.51
C PHE A 328 -13.22 -17.36 -7.27
N ASN A 329 -14.01 -18.39 -7.50
CA ASN A 329 -13.59 -19.62 -8.17
C ASN A 329 -13.93 -19.70 -9.68
N PRO A 330 -14.75 -18.81 -10.29
CA PRO A 330 -15.13 -18.93 -11.69
C PRO A 330 -13.99 -18.69 -12.69
N LEU A 331 -12.91 -18.02 -12.28
CA LEU A 331 -11.71 -17.80 -13.09
C LEU A 331 -10.48 -18.39 -12.40
N GLN A 332 -9.67 -19.06 -13.21
CA GLN A 332 -8.30 -19.42 -12.82
C GLN A 332 -7.37 -18.43 -13.50
N LEU A 333 -6.64 -17.63 -12.70
CA LEU A 333 -5.60 -16.74 -13.18
C LEU A 333 -4.23 -17.28 -12.75
N ASN A 334 -3.40 -17.56 -13.74
CA ASN A 334 -2.03 -18.04 -13.52
C ASN A 334 -1.06 -16.87 -13.35
N HIS A 335 -1.37 -15.72 -13.97
CA HIS A 335 -0.51 -14.55 -14.04
C HIS A 335 -1.29 -13.29 -13.65
N GLY A 336 -0.59 -12.29 -13.14
CA GLY A 336 -1.15 -10.95 -13.07
C GLY A 336 -1.26 -10.32 -14.46
N SER A 337 -2.33 -9.58 -14.74
CA SER A 337 -2.50 -8.94 -16.04
C SER A 337 -2.87 -7.47 -15.95
N MET A 338 -2.53 -6.74 -17.00
CA MET A 338 -2.78 -5.31 -17.16
C MET A 338 -3.03 -5.04 -18.65
N GLU A 339 -4.03 -4.22 -18.97
CA GLU A 339 -4.24 -3.79 -20.35
C GLU A 339 -3.23 -2.74 -20.81
N VAL A 340 -2.94 -2.70 -22.11
CA VAL A 340 -2.04 -1.74 -22.74
C VAL A 340 -2.47 -0.29 -22.48
N GLY A 341 -3.76 0.02 -22.56
CA GLY A 341 -4.31 1.35 -22.29
C GLY A 341 -3.95 1.93 -20.91
N TYR A 342 -3.51 1.09 -19.97
CA TYR A 342 -2.98 1.56 -18.69
C TYR A 342 -1.74 2.46 -18.87
N ILE A 343 -0.89 2.16 -19.86
CA ILE A 343 0.34 2.93 -20.15
C ILE A 343 -0.02 4.30 -20.75
N ASP A 344 -1.01 4.35 -21.63
CA ASP A 344 -1.40 5.60 -22.31
C ASP A 344 -1.92 6.62 -21.32
N TYR A 345 -2.68 6.19 -20.33
CA TYR A 345 -3.16 7.07 -19.24
C TYR A 345 -2.03 7.56 -18.31
N GLN A 346 -0.92 6.85 -18.21
CA GLN A 346 0.27 7.35 -17.52
C GLN A 346 0.96 8.43 -18.34
N ASN A 347 1.08 8.24 -19.65
CA ASN A 347 1.76 9.16 -20.56
C ASN A 347 0.94 10.42 -20.89
N ALA A 348 -0.39 10.30 -21.03
CA ALA A 348 -1.27 11.44 -21.30
C ALA A 348 -1.23 12.51 -20.21
N ALA A 349 -0.96 12.12 -18.97
CA ALA A 349 -0.77 13.06 -17.87
C ALA A 349 0.45 13.97 -18.04
N PHE A 350 1.46 13.56 -18.84
CA PHE A 350 2.69 14.33 -19.06
C PHE A 350 2.60 15.32 -20.25
N THR A 351 1.70 15.09 -21.20
CA THR A 351 1.63 15.88 -22.44
C THR A 351 0.68 17.07 -22.37
N SER A 352 -0.29 17.07 -21.45
CA SER A 352 -1.21 18.17 -21.25
C SER A 352 -0.69 19.15 -20.19
N GLY A 353 0.17 20.08 -20.59
CA GLY A 353 0.58 21.23 -19.77
C GLY A 353 -0.54 22.24 -19.48
N GLN A 354 -1.80 21.83 -19.57
CA GLN A 354 -2.95 22.64 -19.21
C GLN A 354 -3.43 22.30 -17.82
N ASN A 355 -3.61 23.35 -17.01
CA ASN A 355 -4.18 23.37 -15.66
C ASN A 355 -5.65 22.91 -15.58
N ASP A 356 -6.05 21.92 -16.38
CA ASP A 356 -7.40 21.42 -16.35
C ASP A 356 -7.53 20.39 -15.22
N GLN A 357 -8.01 20.87 -14.05
CA GLN A 357 -8.34 20.06 -12.88
C GLN A 357 -9.43 19.02 -13.15
N SER A 358 -9.99 19.01 -14.34
CA SER A 358 -11.00 18.06 -14.84
C SER A 358 -10.38 16.88 -15.59
N GLN A 359 -9.26 16.31 -15.13
CA GLN A 359 -8.84 15.04 -15.73
C GLN A 359 -9.93 13.99 -15.52
N ALA A 360 -10.58 13.65 -16.63
CA ALA A 360 -11.68 12.71 -16.70
C ALA A 360 -11.31 11.41 -15.94
N LEU A 361 -12.29 10.85 -15.24
CA LEU A 361 -12.21 9.51 -14.69
C LEU A 361 -11.66 8.55 -15.75
N SER A 362 -10.56 7.87 -15.44
CA SER A 362 -10.08 6.76 -16.26
C SER A 362 -10.18 5.43 -15.51
N VAL A 363 -10.60 4.39 -16.22
CA VAL A 363 -10.67 3.02 -15.73
C VAL A 363 -9.88 2.13 -16.67
N SER A 364 -8.96 1.35 -16.13
CA SER A 364 -8.16 0.38 -16.89
C SER A 364 -8.25 -0.99 -16.23
N MET A 365 -8.21 -2.06 -17.03
CA MET A 365 -8.17 -3.42 -16.52
C MET A 365 -6.79 -3.73 -15.93
N THR A 366 -6.79 -4.14 -14.67
CA THR A 366 -5.70 -4.86 -14.01
C THR A 366 -6.29 -6.01 -13.21
N SER A 367 -5.66 -7.18 -13.22
CA SER A 367 -6.14 -8.34 -12.47
C SER A 367 -5.01 -9.08 -11.78
N THR A 368 -5.26 -9.54 -10.56
CA THR A 368 -4.36 -10.43 -9.80
C THR A 368 -5.18 -11.33 -8.90
N ILE A 369 -4.57 -12.44 -8.48
CA ILE A 369 -5.07 -13.23 -7.33
C ILE A 369 -4.19 -12.93 -6.13
N ASP A 370 -4.79 -12.46 -5.03
CA ASP A 370 -4.05 -12.15 -3.82
C ASP A 370 -3.61 -13.43 -3.06
N THR A 371 -3.00 -13.28 -1.89
CA THR A 371 -2.50 -14.42 -1.08
C THR A 371 -3.61 -15.28 -0.49
N MET A 372 -4.82 -14.73 -0.38
CA MET A 372 -6.01 -15.41 0.13
C MET A 372 -6.83 -16.09 -0.99
N GLY A 373 -6.38 -15.99 -2.24
CA GLY A 373 -7.11 -16.53 -3.39
C GLY A 373 -8.24 -15.62 -3.89
N ASN A 374 -8.29 -14.36 -3.45
CA ASN A 374 -9.30 -13.42 -3.88
C ASN A 374 -8.94 -12.80 -5.25
N LEU A 375 -9.92 -12.61 -6.10
CA LEU A 375 -9.76 -11.87 -7.35
C LEU A 375 -9.70 -10.36 -7.04
N VAL A 376 -8.62 -9.70 -7.45
CA VAL A 376 -8.44 -8.25 -7.31
C VAL A 376 -8.45 -7.62 -8.69
N LEU A 377 -9.46 -6.82 -8.97
CA LEU A 377 -9.64 -6.10 -10.22
C LEU A 377 -9.41 -4.60 -10.03
N GLY A 378 -8.77 -3.99 -10.96
CA GLY A 378 -8.52 -2.55 -10.96
C GLY A 378 -8.50 -2.00 -12.37
N SER A 379 -8.23 -0.77 -12.45
CA SER A 379 -8.16 0.27 -11.44
C SER A 379 -8.74 1.55 -11.99
N SER A 380 -9.24 2.42 -11.12
CA SER A 380 -9.63 3.76 -11.50
C SER A 380 -8.56 4.80 -11.16
N ARG A 381 -8.66 5.98 -11.79
CA ARG A 381 -7.88 7.18 -11.47
C ARG A 381 -8.78 8.40 -11.61
N GLN A 382 -8.79 9.25 -10.59
CA GLN A 382 -9.50 10.53 -10.60
C GLN A 382 -8.90 11.49 -9.57
N PHE A 383 -9.07 12.79 -9.79
CA PHE A 383 -8.78 13.80 -8.80
C PHE A 383 -10.07 14.13 -8.04
N ALA A 384 -10.17 13.70 -6.78
CA ALA A 384 -11.33 13.87 -5.90
C ALA A 384 -10.92 14.40 -4.51
N GLY A 385 -9.85 15.19 -4.48
CA GLY A 385 -9.26 15.67 -3.23
C GLY A 385 -8.87 14.49 -2.33
N PHE A 386 -9.05 14.67 -1.04
CA PHE A 386 -8.71 13.64 -0.02
C PHE A 386 -9.86 12.69 0.31
N SER A 387 -10.96 12.68 -0.48
CA SER A 387 -12.07 11.74 -0.26
C SER A 387 -11.63 10.30 -0.51
N THR A 388 -11.94 9.42 0.44
CA THR A 388 -11.77 7.96 0.34
C THR A 388 -13.09 7.20 0.24
N GLU A 389 -14.19 7.91 0.01
CA GLU A 389 -15.50 7.30 -0.18
C GLU A 389 -15.53 6.40 -1.42
N VAL A 390 -16.24 5.29 -1.32
CA VAL A 390 -16.44 4.37 -2.44
C VAL A 390 -17.46 4.96 -3.41
N ASP A 391 -17.16 4.87 -4.71
CA ASP A 391 -18.10 5.20 -5.77
C ASP A 391 -18.49 3.91 -6.48
N ASP A 392 -19.72 3.46 -6.25
CA ASP A 392 -20.27 2.22 -6.83
C ASP A 392 -20.35 2.27 -8.35
N SER A 393 -20.51 3.45 -8.96
CA SER A 393 -20.50 3.59 -10.41
C SER A 393 -19.13 3.24 -11.00
N ILE A 394 -18.06 3.67 -10.33
CA ILE A 394 -16.67 3.33 -10.71
C ILE A 394 -16.43 1.83 -10.51
N VAL A 395 -16.90 1.25 -9.41
CA VAL A 395 -16.77 -0.20 -9.15
C VAL A 395 -17.45 -0.99 -10.28
N LEU A 396 -18.64 -0.57 -10.73
CA LEU A 396 -19.32 -1.18 -11.87
C LEU A 396 -18.54 -1.02 -13.18
N HIS A 397 -17.91 0.14 -13.40
CA HIS A 397 -17.05 0.36 -14.58
C HIS A 397 -15.83 -0.56 -14.57
N ILE A 398 -15.17 -0.76 -13.40
CA ILE A 398 -14.07 -1.70 -13.26
C ILE A 398 -14.51 -3.12 -13.63
N TRP A 399 -15.67 -3.57 -13.11
CA TRP A 399 -16.22 -4.89 -13.44
C TRP A 399 -16.48 -5.06 -14.92
N LYS A 400 -17.17 -4.09 -15.55
CA LYS A 400 -17.47 -4.09 -16.99
C LYS A 400 -16.18 -4.10 -17.82
N ARG A 401 -15.20 -3.28 -17.45
CA ARG A 401 -13.91 -3.24 -18.16
C ARG A 401 -13.16 -4.57 -18.05
N ALA A 402 -13.13 -5.18 -16.88
CA ALA A 402 -12.56 -6.51 -16.71
C ALA A 402 -13.28 -7.56 -17.57
N GLY A 403 -14.60 -7.49 -17.68
CA GLY A 403 -15.40 -8.38 -18.53
C GLY A 403 -15.05 -8.33 -20.02
N GLU A 404 -14.41 -7.26 -20.49
CA GLU A 404 -13.94 -7.21 -21.88
C GLU A 404 -12.76 -8.14 -22.14
N PHE A 405 -11.97 -8.46 -21.11
CA PHE A 405 -10.82 -9.35 -21.17
C PHE A 405 -11.12 -10.74 -20.61
N PHE A 406 -12.07 -10.83 -19.70
CA PHE A 406 -12.50 -12.06 -19.04
C PHE A 406 -13.98 -12.34 -19.39
N PRO A 407 -14.29 -13.05 -20.50
CA PRO A 407 -15.66 -13.27 -20.95
C PRO A 407 -16.58 -13.84 -19.86
N LYS A 408 -16.05 -14.68 -18.99
CA LYS A 408 -16.81 -15.26 -17.87
C LYS A 408 -17.41 -14.20 -16.94
N LEU A 409 -16.73 -13.05 -16.75
CA LEU A 409 -17.27 -11.96 -15.93
C LEU A 409 -18.48 -11.26 -16.55
N LYS A 410 -18.65 -11.32 -17.89
CA LYS A 410 -19.85 -10.78 -18.56
C LYS A 410 -21.11 -11.58 -18.26
N GLU A 411 -20.91 -12.88 -18.00
CA GLU A 411 -22.02 -13.80 -17.70
C GLU A 411 -22.51 -13.68 -16.25
N LEU A 412 -21.70 -13.05 -15.39
CA LEU A 412 -21.91 -12.95 -13.95
C LEU A 412 -22.26 -11.50 -13.58
N PRO A 413 -23.48 -11.20 -13.12
CA PRO A 413 -23.79 -9.86 -12.63
C PRO A 413 -23.05 -9.57 -11.33
N LEU A 414 -22.49 -8.36 -11.21
CA LEU A 414 -21.76 -7.95 -10.00
C LEU A 414 -22.61 -8.01 -8.72
N THR A 415 -23.93 -7.94 -8.88
CA THR A 415 -24.91 -8.07 -7.78
C THR A 415 -24.85 -9.42 -7.07
N ASP A 416 -24.40 -10.48 -7.74
CA ASP A 416 -24.29 -11.82 -7.15
C ASP A 416 -23.17 -11.89 -6.11
N PHE A 417 -22.26 -10.90 -6.13
CA PHE A 417 -21.10 -10.84 -5.23
C PHE A 417 -21.25 -9.81 -4.11
N VAL A 418 -22.45 -9.26 -3.86
CA VAL A 418 -22.65 -8.20 -2.84
C VAL A 418 -22.07 -8.58 -1.46
N ASN A 419 -22.21 -9.84 -1.07
CA ASN A 419 -21.73 -10.32 0.23
C ASN A 419 -20.22 -10.66 0.25
N ASN A 420 -19.62 -10.86 -0.92
CA ASN A 420 -18.25 -11.33 -1.08
C ASN A 420 -17.35 -10.26 -1.73
N ARG A 421 -17.86 -9.05 -1.97
CA ARG A 421 -17.08 -7.97 -2.55
C ARG A 421 -16.59 -7.00 -1.49
N LYS A 422 -15.35 -6.56 -1.67
CA LYS A 422 -14.76 -5.44 -0.95
C LYS A 422 -14.20 -4.43 -1.93
N VAL A 423 -14.14 -3.17 -1.54
CA VAL A 423 -13.52 -2.12 -2.34
C VAL A 423 -12.38 -1.53 -1.54
N ARG A 424 -11.18 -1.50 -2.14
CA ARG A 424 -10.05 -0.79 -1.59
C ARG A 424 -9.96 0.56 -2.28
N VAL A 425 -9.90 1.64 -1.50
CA VAL A 425 -9.71 3.00 -2.03
C VAL A 425 -8.40 3.54 -1.53
N GLY A 426 -7.55 4.00 -2.45
CA GLY A 426 -6.25 4.58 -2.13
C GLY A 426 -6.05 5.95 -2.78
N LEU A 427 -5.36 6.84 -2.07
CA LEU A 427 -4.96 8.14 -2.56
C LEU A 427 -3.48 8.09 -2.97
N ARG A 428 -3.23 7.91 -4.27
CA ARG A 428 -1.86 7.86 -4.81
C ARG A 428 -1.23 9.23 -4.75
N PRO A 429 0.03 9.36 -4.28
CA PRO A 429 0.77 10.62 -4.33
C PRO A 429 1.21 10.91 -5.77
N TYR A 430 0.39 11.62 -6.51
CA TYR A 430 0.63 11.97 -7.91
C TYR A 430 1.52 13.20 -8.03
N MET A 431 2.52 13.14 -8.90
CA MET A 431 3.32 14.27 -9.32
C MET A 431 3.03 14.57 -10.80
N PRO A 432 2.86 15.86 -11.20
CA PRO A 432 2.54 16.21 -12.58
C PRO A 432 3.56 15.73 -13.62
N ASP A 433 4.83 15.67 -13.25
CA ASP A 433 5.92 15.17 -14.10
C ASP A 433 6.15 13.65 -14.00
N GLY A 434 5.32 12.93 -13.24
CA GLY A 434 5.33 11.47 -13.08
C GLY A 434 6.52 10.89 -12.35
N LYS A 435 7.36 11.72 -11.75
CA LYS A 435 8.55 11.28 -11.02
C LYS A 435 8.38 11.52 -9.53
N PRO A 436 8.81 10.61 -8.67
CA PRO A 436 8.86 10.89 -7.24
C PRO A 436 9.79 12.07 -6.93
N VAL A 437 9.57 12.71 -5.80
CA VAL A 437 10.49 13.70 -5.23
C VAL A 437 11.24 13.01 -4.10
N ILE A 438 12.57 12.91 -4.25
CA ILE A 438 13.44 12.22 -3.29
C ILE A 438 14.70 13.08 -3.11
N GLY A 439 14.96 13.51 -1.87
CA GLY A 439 16.15 14.27 -1.55
C GLY A 439 15.92 15.42 -0.60
N PRO A 440 16.94 16.25 -0.35
CA PRO A 440 16.84 17.35 0.58
C PRO A 440 15.89 18.46 0.07
N VAL A 441 15.20 19.09 1.00
CA VAL A 441 14.40 20.30 0.72
C VAL A 441 15.39 21.44 0.41
N PRO A 442 15.20 22.18 -0.70
CA PRO A 442 16.11 23.26 -1.08
C PRO A 442 16.30 24.29 0.03
N GLY A 443 17.57 24.58 0.35
CA GLY A 443 17.95 25.50 1.43
C GLY A 443 17.94 24.90 2.83
N LEU A 444 17.66 23.59 2.98
CA LEU A 444 17.69 22.84 4.26
C LEU A 444 18.48 21.54 4.05
N SER A 445 19.56 21.37 4.79
CA SER A 445 20.44 20.22 4.60
C SER A 445 19.98 18.97 5.33
N ASN A 446 19.14 19.11 6.35
CA ASN A 446 18.70 18.04 7.23
C ASN A 446 17.21 17.68 7.09
N LEU A 447 16.47 18.36 6.25
CA LEU A 447 15.06 18.04 5.95
C LEU A 447 14.95 17.43 4.56
N PHE A 448 14.50 16.17 4.51
CA PHE A 448 14.40 15.37 3.29
C PHE A 448 12.95 15.08 2.93
N PHE A 449 12.73 14.86 1.66
CA PHE A 449 11.42 14.52 1.08
C PHE A 449 11.50 13.18 0.35
N ALA A 450 10.51 12.31 0.52
CA ALA A 450 10.41 11.03 -0.15
C ALA A 450 8.94 10.69 -0.45
N THR A 451 8.41 11.18 -1.56
CA THR A 451 7.01 11.04 -1.95
C THR A 451 6.81 11.15 -3.47
N GLY A 452 5.55 11.13 -3.93
CA GLY A 452 5.25 11.31 -5.36
C GLY A 452 5.38 10.04 -6.20
N HIS A 453 5.43 8.87 -5.57
CA HIS A 453 5.62 7.57 -6.25
C HIS A 453 4.40 7.08 -7.03
N GLU A 454 3.29 7.80 -7.01
CA GLU A 454 2.00 7.47 -7.65
C GLU A 454 1.58 6.01 -7.35
N GLY A 455 1.28 5.20 -8.37
CA GLY A 455 0.97 3.76 -8.24
C GLY A 455 2.19 2.86 -8.06
N GLY A 456 3.41 3.40 -8.13
CA GLY A 456 4.67 2.65 -8.06
C GLY A 456 5.31 2.57 -6.66
N GLY A 457 4.61 3.02 -5.60
CA GLY A 457 5.20 3.10 -4.25
C GLY A 457 5.77 1.78 -3.75
N LEU A 458 5.03 0.68 -3.85
CA LEU A 458 5.53 -0.64 -3.47
C LEU A 458 6.74 -1.07 -4.31
N SER A 459 6.64 -0.93 -5.64
CA SER A 459 7.71 -1.37 -6.54
C SER A 459 9.00 -0.56 -6.40
N MET A 460 8.94 0.72 -6.00
CA MET A 460 10.11 1.59 -5.84
C MET A 460 10.62 1.73 -4.40
N ALA A 461 9.92 1.15 -3.41
CA ALA A 461 10.18 1.42 -1.99
C ALA A 461 11.61 1.14 -1.55
N LEU A 462 12.16 -0.03 -1.89
CA LEU A 462 13.49 -0.42 -1.42
C LEU A 462 14.62 0.38 -2.10
N GLY A 463 14.46 0.72 -3.39
CA GLY A 463 15.39 1.60 -4.09
C GLY A 463 15.35 3.04 -3.56
N THR A 464 14.15 3.55 -3.25
CA THR A 464 13.98 4.85 -2.58
C THR A 464 14.65 4.87 -1.21
N ALA A 465 14.48 3.79 -0.44
CA ALA A 465 15.08 3.68 0.89
C ALA A 465 16.62 3.69 0.82
N GLU A 466 17.20 2.92 -0.12
CA GLU A 466 18.64 2.92 -0.36
C GLU A 466 19.13 4.33 -0.72
N MET A 467 18.49 5.00 -1.68
CA MET A 467 18.84 6.34 -2.14
C MET A 467 18.79 7.39 -1.01
N VAL A 468 17.71 7.41 -0.21
CA VAL A 468 17.56 8.36 0.90
C VAL A 468 18.63 8.16 1.96
N VAL A 469 18.90 6.91 2.32
CA VAL A 469 19.89 6.57 3.34
C VAL A 469 21.30 6.97 2.88
N ASP A 470 21.64 6.69 1.62
CA ASP A 470 22.94 7.08 1.06
C ASP A 470 23.10 8.60 1.06
N MET A 471 22.06 9.37 0.68
CA MET A 471 22.11 10.83 0.73
C MET A 471 22.27 11.38 2.15
N VAL A 472 21.57 10.82 3.16
CA VAL A 472 21.66 11.28 4.56
C VAL A 472 23.01 10.94 5.16
N LEU A 473 23.60 9.80 4.78
CA LEU A 473 24.92 9.38 5.26
C LEU A 473 26.09 10.02 4.48
N GLY A 474 25.80 10.75 3.41
CA GLY A 474 26.81 11.32 2.53
C GLY A 474 27.54 10.30 1.67
N ASN A 475 26.94 9.13 1.46
CA ASN A 475 27.45 8.08 0.59
C ASN A 475 27.13 8.39 -0.89
N PRO A 476 27.93 7.92 -1.85
CA PRO A 476 27.53 7.92 -3.25
C PRO A 476 26.24 7.08 -3.44
N THR A 477 25.24 7.65 -4.10
CA THR A 477 24.01 6.92 -4.42
C THR A 477 24.29 5.89 -5.52
N TYR A 478 23.71 4.70 -5.39
CA TYR A 478 23.83 3.64 -6.40
C TYR A 478 23.22 4.03 -7.76
N ILE A 479 22.23 4.91 -7.73
CA ILE A 479 21.50 5.41 -8.90
C ILE A 479 21.63 6.94 -8.90
N ASP A 480 21.68 7.54 -10.09
CA ASP A 480 21.57 8.98 -10.23
C ASP A 480 20.27 9.50 -9.59
N ASN A 481 20.42 10.36 -8.60
CA ASN A 481 19.30 10.95 -7.86
C ASN A 481 18.84 12.28 -8.44
N SER A 482 19.56 12.83 -9.40
CA SER A 482 19.27 14.16 -10.00
C SER A 482 17.87 14.29 -10.59
N PRO A 483 17.29 13.26 -11.26
CA PRO A 483 15.93 13.35 -11.80
C PRO A 483 14.84 13.45 -10.70
N PHE A 484 15.18 13.05 -9.47
CA PHE A 484 14.23 13.01 -8.33
C PHE A 484 14.38 14.20 -7.38
N ALA A 485 15.42 15.01 -7.57
CA ALA A 485 15.70 16.15 -6.70
C ALA A 485 14.52 17.13 -6.63
N ALA A 486 14.27 17.70 -5.45
CA ALA A 486 13.26 18.74 -5.26
C ALA A 486 13.63 20.07 -5.93
N LYS A 487 14.94 20.35 -6.08
CA LYS A 487 15.45 21.58 -6.69
C LYS A 487 14.97 21.70 -8.14
N GLY A 488 14.35 22.84 -8.48
CA GLY A 488 13.78 23.11 -9.80
C GLY A 488 12.44 22.45 -10.10
N ARG A 489 11.90 21.65 -9.14
CA ARG A 489 10.59 20.98 -9.27
C ARG A 489 9.60 21.37 -8.17
N CYS A 490 10.12 21.88 -7.04
CA CYS A 490 9.35 22.27 -5.86
C CYS A 490 9.74 23.70 -5.48
N CYS A 491 9.02 24.67 -6.00
CA CYS A 491 9.31 26.12 -5.80
C CYS A 491 8.14 26.83 -5.15
#